data_37541f3da0d3889838b4b84ba5258a33
#
_entry.id   37541f3da0d3889838b4b84ba5258a33
#
_cell.length_a   1.000
_cell.length_b   1.000
_cell.length_c   1.000
_cell.angle_alpha   90.00
_cell.angle_beta   90.00
_cell.angle_gamma   90.00
#
_symmetry.space_group_name_H-M   'P 1'
#
loop_
_entity.id
_entity.type
_entity.pdbx_description
1 polymer ?
#
loop_
_entity_poly.entity_id
_entity_poly.type
_entity_poly.pdbx_seq_one_letter_code
_entity_poly.pdbx_strand_id
1 'polypeptide(L)'
;MKIERIRALRGPNLWSKNTSIEALVYCEEDERLYDRFAAIEMRARSALPGIGSLRATGFEQSNIALAHILSRVALRFQVEAGSQVTFAHVSDNITTGYFRVVVQYEEEELARAAFDEAHKLILAALAGEDFDSKSAIERLKEIFEDCKLGPSTGSIVNAALRRGIPIRRLTQGSLVQLGWGSKARRIQAAETDTTCAISEEIAQDKDLTKTILSAAGIPTPRGKLVKTFEEALEAFKELTQATNKGVV
;
A
#
# COMPACT_ATOMS: atom_id res chain seq x y z
N MET A 1 -0.45 -15.06 23.67
CA MET A 1 -0.90 -15.11 22.25
C MET A 1 0.30 -15.36 21.35
N LYS A 2 0.20 -16.26 20.39
CA LYS A 2 1.28 -16.63 19.48
C LYS A 2 0.80 -16.64 18.03
N ILE A 3 1.55 -16.02 17.14
CA ILE A 3 1.31 -16.10 15.69
C ILE A 3 2.09 -17.30 15.17
N GLU A 4 1.38 -18.33 14.70
CA GLU A 4 1.96 -19.58 14.23
C GLU A 4 2.40 -19.49 12.75
N ARG A 5 1.61 -18.79 11.93
CA ARG A 5 1.85 -18.67 10.50
C ARG A 5 1.23 -17.41 9.94
N ILE A 6 1.93 -16.75 9.03
CA ILE A 6 1.41 -15.65 8.23
C ILE A 6 1.59 -15.96 6.75
N ARG A 7 0.53 -15.79 5.96
CA ARG A 7 0.56 -15.92 4.49
C ARG A 7 -0.15 -14.76 3.81
N ALA A 8 0.33 -14.36 2.65
CA ALA A 8 -0.31 -13.37 1.81
C ALA A 8 -1.25 -14.02 0.80
N LEU A 9 -2.49 -13.55 0.76
CA LEU A 9 -3.50 -13.89 -0.22
C LEU A 9 -3.50 -12.79 -1.29
N ARG A 10 -2.81 -13.05 -2.40
CA ARG A 10 -2.48 -12.05 -3.43
C ARG A 10 -3.56 -11.90 -4.50
N GLY A 11 -4.81 -11.80 -4.09
CA GLY A 11 -5.97 -11.65 -4.99
C GLY A 11 -7.28 -11.96 -4.27
N PRO A 12 -8.41 -12.07 -5.02
CA PRO A 12 -9.67 -12.53 -4.46
C PRO A 12 -9.51 -13.86 -3.73
N ASN A 13 -10.08 -13.95 -2.56
CA ASN A 13 -9.91 -15.09 -1.67
C ASN A 13 -11.24 -15.43 -0.97
N LEU A 14 -11.23 -16.42 -0.09
CA LEU A 14 -12.44 -16.87 0.62
C LEU A 14 -13.10 -15.76 1.47
N TRP A 15 -12.31 -14.80 1.94
CA TRP A 15 -12.71 -13.78 2.90
C TRP A 15 -13.07 -12.44 2.25
N SER A 16 -12.37 -12.08 1.17
CA SER A 16 -12.45 -10.76 0.57
C SER A 16 -12.13 -10.79 -0.93
N LYS A 17 -12.67 -9.82 -1.67
CA LYS A 17 -12.28 -9.56 -3.06
C LYS A 17 -10.89 -8.92 -3.17
N ASN A 18 -10.38 -8.39 -2.06
CA ASN A 18 -9.11 -7.68 -1.98
C ASN A 18 -7.99 -8.62 -1.51
N THR A 19 -6.76 -8.21 -1.77
CA THR A 19 -5.56 -8.82 -1.19
C THR A 19 -5.62 -8.78 0.34
N SER A 20 -5.18 -9.84 1.00
CA SER A 20 -5.24 -9.94 2.47
C SER A 20 -4.06 -10.72 3.04
N ILE A 21 -3.60 -10.33 4.22
CA ILE A 21 -2.76 -11.20 5.06
C ILE A 21 -3.69 -12.09 5.87
N GLU A 22 -3.44 -13.39 5.85
CA GLU A 22 -4.05 -14.37 6.75
C GLU A 22 -3.01 -14.83 7.76
N ALA A 23 -3.31 -14.67 9.04
CA ALA A 23 -2.51 -15.17 10.14
C ALA A 23 -3.27 -16.26 10.91
N LEU A 24 -2.59 -17.36 11.23
CA LEU A 24 -3.07 -18.35 12.19
C LEU A 24 -2.52 -17.97 13.56
N VAL A 25 -3.41 -17.68 14.49
CA VAL A 25 -3.09 -17.17 15.81
C VAL A 25 -3.60 -18.13 16.87
N TYR A 26 -2.75 -18.52 17.80
CA TYR A 26 -3.13 -19.26 18.98
C TYR A 26 -3.29 -18.31 20.17
N CYS A 27 -4.43 -18.39 20.84
CA CYS A 27 -4.73 -17.69 22.08
C CYS A 27 -4.94 -18.71 23.21
N GLU A 28 -4.27 -18.52 24.33
CA GLU A 28 -4.44 -19.34 25.53
C GLU A 28 -5.84 -19.14 26.12
N GLU A 29 -6.22 -19.97 27.10
CA GLU A 29 -7.58 -19.97 27.65
C GLU A 29 -7.90 -18.63 28.32
N ASP A 30 -6.97 -18.06 29.10
CA ASP A 30 -7.14 -16.78 29.75
C ASP A 30 -7.19 -15.59 28.76
N GLU A 31 -6.54 -15.72 27.61
CA GLU A 31 -6.54 -14.72 26.51
C GLU A 31 -7.85 -14.69 25.70
N ARG A 32 -8.76 -15.64 25.99
CA ARG A 32 -10.12 -15.75 25.45
C ARG A 32 -11.19 -15.32 26.42
N LEU A 33 -10.79 -14.89 27.64
CA LEU A 33 -11.71 -14.39 28.64
C LEU A 33 -12.06 -12.92 28.39
N TYR A 34 -13.34 -12.60 28.55
CA TYR A 34 -13.87 -11.26 28.30
C TYR A 34 -13.16 -10.16 29.13
N ASP A 35 -12.91 -10.41 30.42
CA ASP A 35 -12.27 -9.43 31.30
C ASP A 35 -10.81 -9.13 30.86
N ARG A 36 -10.09 -10.17 30.44
CA ARG A 36 -8.74 -10.04 29.90
C ARG A 36 -8.76 -9.24 28.60
N PHE A 37 -9.64 -9.60 27.69
CA PHE A 37 -9.87 -8.89 26.44
C PHE A 37 -10.17 -7.40 26.67
N ALA A 38 -11.10 -7.06 27.58
CA ALA A 38 -11.50 -5.69 27.86
C ALA A 38 -10.34 -4.85 28.41
N ALA A 39 -9.49 -5.41 29.28
CA ALA A 39 -8.32 -4.75 29.81
C ALA A 39 -7.28 -4.45 28.72
N ILE A 40 -7.01 -5.43 27.85
CA ILE A 40 -6.04 -5.28 26.75
C ILE A 40 -6.59 -4.33 25.68
N GLU A 41 -7.89 -4.42 25.33
CA GLU A 41 -8.52 -3.46 24.41
C GLU A 41 -8.36 -2.02 24.88
N MET A 42 -8.59 -1.77 26.17
CA MET A 42 -8.46 -0.43 26.73
C MET A 42 -7.03 0.10 26.59
N ARG A 43 -6.01 -0.71 26.90
CA ARG A 43 -4.59 -0.34 26.75
C ARG A 43 -4.21 -0.12 25.28
N ALA A 44 -4.64 -1.02 24.39
CA ALA A 44 -4.39 -0.90 22.96
C ALA A 44 -5.00 0.39 22.39
N ARG A 45 -6.20 0.78 22.84
CA ARG A 45 -6.85 2.04 22.46
C ARG A 45 -6.15 3.26 23.02
N SER A 46 -5.58 3.17 24.21
CA SER A 46 -4.76 4.25 24.77
C SER A 46 -3.50 4.49 23.93
N ALA A 47 -2.83 3.40 23.54
CA ALA A 47 -1.63 3.46 22.69
C ALA A 47 -1.94 3.86 21.24
N LEU A 48 -3.10 3.44 20.70
CA LEU A 48 -3.50 3.67 19.30
C LEU A 48 -4.99 4.07 19.23
N PRO A 49 -5.35 5.34 19.49
CA PRO A 49 -6.75 5.77 19.69
C PRO A 49 -7.70 5.50 18.54
N GLY A 50 -7.19 5.40 17.31
CA GLY A 50 -8.00 5.17 16.11
C GLY A 50 -8.55 3.75 15.92
N ILE A 51 -8.27 2.79 16.81
CA ILE A 51 -8.76 1.40 16.67
C ILE A 51 -10.30 1.33 16.74
N GLY A 52 -10.95 2.22 17.48
CA GLY A 52 -12.37 2.14 17.80
C GLY A 52 -12.69 1.08 18.87
N SER A 53 -13.96 0.96 19.25
CA SER A 53 -14.39 -0.08 20.20
C SER A 53 -14.89 -1.30 19.46
N LEU A 54 -14.38 -2.48 19.82
CA LEU A 54 -14.85 -3.76 19.30
C LEU A 54 -16.23 -4.14 19.84
N ARG A 55 -16.61 -3.60 21.02
CA ARG A 55 -17.94 -3.80 21.64
C ARG A 55 -19.08 -3.24 20.77
N ALA A 56 -18.80 -2.20 19.98
CA ALA A 56 -19.79 -1.59 19.10
C ALA A 56 -20.12 -2.43 17.84
N THR A 57 -19.40 -3.52 17.58
CA THR A 57 -19.54 -4.34 16.37
C THR A 57 -20.39 -5.60 16.56
N GLY A 58 -21.07 -5.76 17.71
CA GLY A 58 -22.05 -6.85 17.93
C GLY A 58 -21.44 -8.25 18.17
N PHE A 59 -20.17 -8.32 18.58
CA PHE A 59 -19.58 -9.58 18.99
C PHE A 59 -20.26 -10.11 20.27
N GLU A 60 -20.76 -11.34 20.21
CA GLU A 60 -21.23 -12.05 21.41
C GLU A 60 -20.04 -12.29 22.35
N GLN A 61 -20.29 -12.12 23.67
CA GLN A 61 -19.24 -12.23 24.70
C GLN A 61 -18.53 -13.59 24.73
N SER A 62 -19.15 -14.63 24.15
CA SER A 62 -18.66 -16.01 24.16
C SER A 62 -17.51 -16.29 23.17
N ASN A 63 -17.29 -15.41 22.16
CA ASN A 63 -16.35 -15.69 21.06
C ASN A 63 -15.28 -14.61 20.91
N ILE A 64 -14.98 -13.85 21.95
CA ILE A 64 -13.98 -12.79 21.94
C ILE A 64 -12.62 -13.34 22.38
N ALA A 65 -11.58 -13.02 21.60
CA ALA A 65 -10.20 -13.34 21.92
C ALA A 65 -9.26 -12.19 21.53
N LEU A 66 -8.04 -12.20 22.03
CA LEU A 66 -7.01 -11.20 21.68
C LEU A 66 -6.73 -11.13 20.16
N ALA A 67 -7.01 -12.21 19.43
CA ALA A 67 -6.95 -12.23 17.98
C ALA A 67 -7.81 -11.13 17.31
N HIS A 68 -8.93 -10.72 17.93
CA HIS A 68 -9.77 -9.63 17.43
C HIS A 68 -9.10 -8.27 17.62
N ILE A 69 -8.40 -8.06 18.75
CA ILE A 69 -7.60 -6.86 18.97
C ILE A 69 -6.48 -6.82 17.94
N LEU A 70 -5.76 -7.92 17.72
CA LEU A 70 -4.67 -8.03 16.75
C LEU A 70 -5.14 -7.59 15.34
N SER A 71 -6.30 -8.07 14.90
CA SER A 71 -6.84 -7.74 13.59
C SER A 71 -7.07 -6.23 13.42
N ARG A 72 -7.60 -5.59 14.46
CA ARG A 72 -7.92 -4.15 14.44
C ARG A 72 -6.68 -3.30 14.56
N VAL A 73 -5.74 -3.69 15.40
CA VAL A 73 -4.46 -2.97 15.56
C VAL A 73 -3.66 -3.06 14.27
N ALA A 74 -3.53 -4.25 13.66
CA ALA A 74 -2.82 -4.44 12.40
C ALA A 74 -3.46 -3.65 11.24
N LEU A 75 -4.79 -3.59 11.17
CA LEU A 75 -5.50 -2.75 10.20
C LEU A 75 -5.20 -1.27 10.45
N ARG A 76 -5.31 -0.84 11.71
CA ARG A 76 -5.12 0.58 12.06
C ARG A 76 -3.70 1.05 11.81
N PHE A 77 -2.69 0.26 12.11
CA PHE A 77 -1.30 0.61 11.80
C PHE A 77 -1.08 0.84 10.31
N GLN A 78 -1.69 0.04 9.43
CA GLN A 78 -1.62 0.29 7.99
C GLN A 78 -2.28 1.62 7.60
N VAL A 79 -3.44 1.93 8.21
CA VAL A 79 -4.15 3.21 7.96
C VAL A 79 -3.33 4.41 8.45
N GLU A 80 -2.70 4.32 9.64
CA GLU A 80 -1.83 5.38 10.17
C GLU A 80 -0.57 5.58 9.32
N ALA A 81 -0.10 4.52 8.66
CA ALA A 81 1.00 4.60 7.70
C ALA A 81 0.59 5.24 6.37
N GLY A 82 -0.72 5.38 6.08
CA GLY A 82 -1.25 6.02 4.87
C GLY A 82 -1.95 5.09 3.89
N SER A 83 -2.04 3.78 4.18
CA SER A 83 -2.74 2.80 3.34
C SER A 83 -4.26 2.93 3.46
N GLN A 84 -4.98 2.70 2.35
CA GLN A 84 -6.44 2.82 2.27
C GLN A 84 -7.15 1.47 2.45
N VAL A 85 -6.88 0.79 3.54
CA VAL A 85 -7.46 -0.52 3.87
C VAL A 85 -8.61 -0.36 4.87
N THR A 86 -9.64 -1.19 4.72
CA THR A 86 -10.85 -1.09 5.53
C THR A 86 -11.34 -2.42 6.09
N PHE A 87 -10.85 -3.56 5.55
CA PHE A 87 -11.37 -4.87 5.89
C PHE A 87 -10.45 -5.62 6.86
N ALA A 88 -11.04 -6.10 7.95
CA ALA A 88 -10.45 -7.09 8.84
C ALA A 88 -11.52 -8.08 9.29
N HIS A 89 -11.17 -9.34 9.39
CA HIS A 89 -12.05 -10.42 9.80
C HIS A 89 -11.31 -11.41 10.70
N VAL A 90 -12.02 -11.95 11.68
CA VAL A 90 -11.51 -13.03 12.53
C VAL A 90 -12.53 -14.14 12.54
N SER A 91 -12.08 -15.36 12.37
CA SER A 91 -12.92 -16.55 12.50
C SER A 91 -12.25 -17.59 13.38
N ASP A 92 -13.08 -18.33 14.11
CA ASP A 92 -12.64 -19.49 14.86
C ASP A 92 -12.10 -20.57 13.92
N ASN A 93 -11.14 -21.32 14.39
CA ASN A 93 -10.68 -22.53 13.71
C ASN A 93 -11.37 -23.76 14.33
N ILE A 94 -11.36 -24.89 13.62
CA ILE A 94 -11.86 -26.19 14.10
C ILE A 94 -11.16 -26.60 15.41
N THR A 95 -9.87 -26.23 15.55
CA THR A 95 -9.09 -26.50 16.75
C THR A 95 -9.28 -25.38 17.77
N THR A 96 -9.70 -25.71 18.96
CA THR A 96 -9.93 -24.76 20.06
C THR A 96 -8.68 -23.94 20.36
N GLY A 97 -8.86 -22.63 20.54
CA GLY A 97 -7.78 -21.69 20.82
C GLY A 97 -7.08 -21.12 19.58
N TYR A 98 -7.36 -21.66 18.39
CA TYR A 98 -6.83 -21.15 17.14
C TYR A 98 -7.83 -20.25 16.43
N PHE A 99 -7.34 -19.12 15.95
CA PHE A 99 -8.10 -18.12 15.21
C PHE A 99 -7.42 -17.82 13.87
N ARG A 100 -8.26 -17.59 12.85
CA ARG A 100 -7.78 -17.04 11.58
C ARG A 100 -8.04 -15.56 11.57
N VAL A 101 -6.98 -14.78 11.54
CA VAL A 101 -7.00 -13.33 11.46
C VAL A 101 -6.72 -12.94 10.02
N VAL A 102 -7.65 -12.25 9.39
CA VAL A 102 -7.53 -11.80 7.99
C VAL A 102 -7.61 -10.28 7.96
N VAL A 103 -6.61 -9.64 7.40
CA VAL A 103 -6.54 -8.18 7.27
C VAL A 103 -6.17 -7.80 5.84
N GLN A 104 -6.96 -6.93 5.25
CA GLN A 104 -6.69 -6.38 3.92
C GLN A 104 -5.35 -5.66 3.89
N TYR A 105 -4.70 -5.68 2.73
CA TYR A 105 -3.51 -4.87 2.46
C TYR A 105 -3.52 -4.27 1.05
N GLU A 106 -2.82 -3.16 0.89
CA GLU A 106 -2.38 -2.61 -0.41
C GLU A 106 -0.96 -3.08 -0.72
N GLU A 107 -0.07 -2.99 0.27
CA GLU A 107 1.33 -3.40 0.17
C GLU A 107 1.62 -4.52 1.17
N GLU A 108 2.10 -5.66 0.66
CA GLU A 108 2.33 -6.87 1.48
C GLU A 108 3.39 -6.63 2.58
N GLU A 109 4.43 -5.87 2.26
CA GLU A 109 5.54 -5.59 3.17
C GLU A 109 5.08 -4.73 4.36
N LEU A 110 4.33 -3.65 4.07
CA LEU A 110 3.70 -2.84 5.10
C LEU A 110 2.78 -3.69 6.00
N ALA A 111 1.95 -4.54 5.40
CA ALA A 111 1.00 -5.34 6.17
C ALA A 111 1.70 -6.34 7.11
N ARG A 112 2.78 -6.97 6.67
CA ARG A 112 3.60 -7.86 7.51
C ARG A 112 4.21 -7.09 8.69
N ALA A 113 4.82 -5.93 8.41
CA ALA A 113 5.37 -5.07 9.45
C ALA A 113 4.29 -4.58 10.43
N ALA A 114 3.10 -4.21 9.93
CA ALA A 114 1.97 -3.82 10.76
C ALA A 114 1.46 -4.95 11.67
N PHE A 115 1.49 -6.20 11.20
CA PHE A 115 1.18 -7.36 12.04
C PHE A 115 2.21 -7.56 13.15
N ASP A 116 3.51 -7.39 12.84
CA ASP A 116 4.59 -7.51 13.82
C ASP A 116 4.48 -6.42 14.91
N GLU A 117 4.24 -5.17 14.51
CA GLU A 117 4.04 -4.07 15.47
C GLU A 117 2.74 -4.25 16.29
N ALA A 118 1.68 -4.76 15.67
CA ALA A 118 0.44 -5.07 16.38
C ALA A 118 0.63 -6.18 17.43
N HIS A 119 1.41 -7.20 17.10
CA HIS A 119 1.76 -8.25 18.06
C HIS A 119 2.58 -7.73 19.23
N LYS A 120 3.60 -6.89 18.97
CA LYS A 120 4.41 -6.24 20.02
C LYS A 120 3.55 -5.38 20.92
N LEU A 121 2.64 -4.58 20.36
CA LEU A 121 1.72 -3.75 21.16
C LEU A 121 0.86 -4.61 22.10
N ILE A 122 0.31 -5.73 21.61
CA ILE A 122 -0.51 -6.62 22.45
C ILE A 122 0.34 -7.28 23.54
N LEU A 123 1.56 -7.70 23.24
CA LEU A 123 2.48 -8.29 24.24
C LEU A 123 2.86 -7.26 25.31
N ALA A 124 3.16 -6.02 24.94
CA ALA A 124 3.40 -4.95 25.89
C ALA A 124 2.17 -4.67 26.77
N ALA A 125 0.97 -4.63 26.17
CA ALA A 125 -0.27 -4.47 26.91
C ALA A 125 -0.54 -5.63 27.90
N LEU A 126 -0.21 -6.87 27.52
CA LEU A 126 -0.27 -8.04 28.40
C LEU A 126 0.71 -7.97 29.56
N ALA A 127 1.93 -7.51 29.31
CA ALA A 127 2.97 -7.31 30.32
C ALA A 127 2.70 -6.09 31.23
N GLY A 128 1.79 -5.20 30.84
CA GLY A 128 1.54 -3.95 31.54
C GLY A 128 2.56 -2.86 31.23
N GLU A 129 3.28 -3.01 30.14
CA GLU A 129 4.32 -2.10 29.68
C GLU A 129 3.74 -1.05 28.72
N ASP A 130 4.40 0.08 28.61
CA ASP A 130 4.08 1.11 27.62
C ASP A 130 4.60 0.71 26.24
N PHE A 131 3.84 1.09 25.20
CA PHE A 131 4.22 0.87 23.82
C PHE A 131 4.36 2.20 23.08
N ASP A 132 5.51 2.42 22.43
CA ASP A 132 5.78 3.61 21.63
C ASP A 132 5.14 3.50 20.22
N SER A 133 3.85 3.82 20.17
CA SER A 133 3.07 3.82 18.93
C SER A 133 3.57 4.84 17.91
N LYS A 134 4.15 5.97 18.37
CA LYS A 134 4.67 7.01 17.48
C LYS A 134 5.81 6.50 16.63
N SER A 135 6.85 5.96 17.28
CA SER A 135 8.00 5.40 16.56
C SER A 135 7.61 4.20 15.70
N ALA A 136 6.63 3.38 16.12
CA ALA A 136 6.09 2.30 15.31
C ALA A 136 5.43 2.84 14.02
N ILE A 137 4.59 3.86 14.12
CA ILE A 137 3.92 4.49 12.98
C ILE A 137 4.93 5.15 12.04
N GLU A 138 5.96 5.82 12.56
CA GLU A 138 7.01 6.44 11.74
C GLU A 138 7.75 5.39 10.91
N ARG A 139 8.18 4.28 11.51
CA ARG A 139 8.78 3.16 10.77
C ARG A 139 7.86 2.57 9.71
N LEU A 140 6.58 2.41 10.03
CA LEU A 140 5.60 1.89 9.06
C LEU A 140 5.35 2.86 7.90
N LYS A 141 5.41 4.18 8.13
CA LYS A 141 5.36 5.19 7.07
C LYS A 141 6.56 5.10 6.14
N GLU A 142 7.76 4.93 6.69
CA GLU A 142 8.97 4.74 5.87
C GLU A 142 8.82 3.50 4.98
N ILE A 143 8.42 2.36 5.55
CA ILE A 143 8.16 1.13 4.79
C ILE A 143 7.11 1.37 3.69
N PHE A 144 6.03 2.10 3.99
CA PHE A 144 4.98 2.38 3.02
C PHE A 144 5.48 3.26 1.87
N GLU A 145 6.25 4.32 2.18
CA GLU A 145 6.85 5.19 1.16
C GLU A 145 7.78 4.42 0.22
N ASP A 146 8.56 3.48 0.76
CA ASP A 146 9.50 2.67 -0.01
C ASP A 146 8.80 1.63 -0.92
N CYS A 147 7.70 1.04 -0.44
CA CYS A 147 7.03 -0.03 -1.17
C CYS A 147 5.82 0.42 -2.00
N LYS A 148 5.25 1.61 -1.77
CA LYS A 148 4.08 2.08 -2.50
C LYS A 148 4.36 2.28 -3.99
N LEU A 149 3.31 2.13 -4.80
CA LEU A 149 3.39 2.43 -6.23
C LEU A 149 3.65 3.92 -6.46
N GLY A 150 4.53 4.24 -7.39
CA GLY A 150 4.75 5.62 -7.84
C GLY A 150 3.45 6.28 -8.33
N PRO A 151 3.39 7.62 -8.38
CA PRO A 151 2.14 8.37 -8.58
C PRO A 151 1.41 8.01 -9.89
N SER A 152 2.12 7.77 -10.97
CA SER A 152 1.52 7.40 -12.26
C SER A 152 0.87 6.01 -12.19
N THR A 153 1.63 4.99 -11.78
CA THR A 153 1.13 3.62 -11.65
C THR A 153 0.02 3.54 -10.61
N GLY A 154 0.17 4.19 -9.47
CA GLY A 154 -0.83 4.24 -8.41
C GLY A 154 -2.14 4.86 -8.88
N SER A 155 -2.10 5.95 -9.67
CA SER A 155 -3.29 6.56 -10.25
C SER A 155 -4.05 5.62 -11.19
N ILE A 156 -3.34 4.88 -12.04
CA ILE A 156 -3.94 3.89 -12.96
C ILE A 156 -4.55 2.74 -12.17
N VAL A 157 -3.83 2.20 -11.19
CA VAL A 157 -4.29 1.11 -10.31
C VAL A 157 -5.54 1.53 -9.53
N ASN A 158 -5.54 2.71 -8.93
CA ASN A 158 -6.71 3.24 -8.22
C ASN A 158 -7.92 3.44 -9.14
N ALA A 159 -7.70 3.88 -10.40
CA ALA A 159 -8.77 3.98 -11.38
C ALA A 159 -9.33 2.61 -11.78
N ALA A 160 -8.50 1.58 -11.86
CA ALA A 160 -8.92 0.20 -12.11
C ALA A 160 -9.74 -0.35 -10.92
N LEU A 161 -9.27 -0.16 -9.70
CA LEU A 161 -9.98 -0.58 -8.47
C LEU A 161 -11.37 0.05 -8.36
N ARG A 162 -11.48 1.36 -8.63
CA ARG A 162 -12.79 2.06 -8.65
C ARG A 162 -13.76 1.50 -9.68
N ARG A 163 -13.28 0.85 -10.74
CA ARG A 163 -14.07 0.16 -11.76
C ARG A 163 -14.31 -1.32 -11.46
N GLY A 164 -13.89 -1.81 -10.30
CA GLY A 164 -14.00 -3.21 -9.91
C GLY A 164 -13.08 -4.15 -10.71
N ILE A 165 -12.04 -3.60 -11.37
CA ILE A 165 -11.05 -4.41 -12.08
C ILE A 165 -10.06 -4.95 -11.03
N PRO A 166 -9.93 -6.28 -10.90
CA PRO A 166 -8.99 -6.87 -9.97
C PRO A 166 -7.55 -6.59 -10.41
N ILE A 167 -6.69 -6.34 -9.45
CA ILE A 167 -5.28 -6.06 -9.69
C ILE A 167 -4.38 -7.10 -9.02
N ARG A 168 -3.21 -7.28 -9.58
CA ARG A 168 -2.12 -8.06 -8.97
C ARG A 168 -0.78 -7.41 -9.26
N ARG A 169 -0.07 -6.99 -8.23
CA ARG A 169 1.33 -6.58 -8.34
C ARG A 169 2.19 -7.82 -8.60
N LEU A 170 3.01 -7.79 -9.63
CA LEU A 170 3.78 -8.96 -10.07
C LEU A 170 5.21 -8.96 -9.52
N THR A 171 5.74 -7.78 -9.20
CA THR A 171 7.09 -7.59 -8.64
C THR A 171 7.03 -6.57 -7.50
N GLN A 172 8.12 -6.34 -6.80
CA GLN A 172 8.25 -5.22 -5.85
C GLN A 172 8.30 -3.85 -6.56
N GLY A 173 8.55 -3.82 -7.86
CA GLY A 173 8.52 -2.61 -8.68
C GLY A 173 7.11 -2.20 -9.12
N SER A 174 7.02 -1.52 -10.25
CA SER A 174 5.78 -0.95 -10.80
C SER A 174 5.03 -1.87 -11.77
N LEU A 175 5.45 -3.14 -11.92
CA LEU A 175 4.76 -4.08 -12.82
C LEU A 175 3.49 -4.62 -12.18
N VAL A 176 2.34 -4.24 -12.75
CA VAL A 176 1.01 -4.61 -12.26
C VAL A 176 0.18 -5.25 -13.36
N GLN A 177 -0.52 -6.32 -13.02
CA GLN A 177 -1.54 -6.92 -13.87
C GLN A 177 -2.92 -6.39 -13.49
N LEU A 178 -3.70 -5.99 -14.49
CA LEU A 178 -5.08 -5.56 -14.39
C LEU A 178 -5.98 -6.62 -15.02
N GLY A 179 -6.95 -7.12 -14.26
CA GLY A 179 -7.85 -8.19 -14.71
C GLY A 179 -7.23 -9.59 -14.75
N TRP A 180 -8.01 -10.56 -15.20
CA TRP A 180 -7.66 -11.98 -15.25
C TRP A 180 -7.92 -12.58 -16.63
N GLY A 181 -7.24 -13.72 -16.91
CA GLY A 181 -7.43 -14.51 -18.10
C GLY A 181 -7.03 -13.78 -19.38
N SER A 182 -7.73 -14.05 -20.47
CA SER A 182 -7.41 -13.54 -21.81
C SER A 182 -7.56 -12.03 -21.97
N LYS A 183 -8.30 -11.38 -21.07
CA LYS A 183 -8.48 -9.91 -21.04
C LYS A 183 -7.55 -9.19 -20.08
N ALA A 184 -6.65 -9.93 -19.40
CA ALA A 184 -5.67 -9.31 -18.52
C ALA A 184 -4.75 -8.38 -19.32
N ARG A 185 -4.41 -7.25 -18.71
CA ARG A 185 -3.42 -6.28 -19.22
C ARG A 185 -2.35 -6.07 -18.18
N ARG A 186 -1.16 -5.75 -18.62
CA ARG A 186 -0.04 -5.40 -17.74
C ARG A 186 0.34 -3.96 -17.98
N ILE A 187 0.71 -3.31 -16.90
CA ILE A 187 1.28 -1.97 -16.91
C ILE A 187 2.59 -1.98 -16.13
N GLN A 188 3.52 -1.15 -16.56
CA GLN A 188 4.75 -0.86 -15.84
C GLN A 188 4.99 0.64 -15.91
N ALA A 189 5.09 1.30 -14.77
CA ALA A 189 5.04 2.76 -14.69
C ALA A 189 3.77 3.31 -15.38
N ALA A 190 3.89 3.99 -16.52
CA ALA A 190 2.77 4.47 -17.33
C ALA A 190 2.62 3.74 -18.68
N GLU A 191 3.40 2.70 -18.90
CA GLU A 191 3.39 1.89 -20.12
C GLU A 191 2.44 0.70 -20.00
N THR A 192 1.98 0.22 -21.12
CA THR A 192 1.09 -0.96 -21.23
C THR A 192 1.79 -2.08 -22.01
N ASP A 193 1.26 -3.30 -21.90
CA ASP A 193 1.73 -4.46 -22.65
C ASP A 193 1.51 -4.34 -24.19
N THR A 194 0.92 -3.23 -24.64
CA THR A 194 0.78 -2.87 -26.06
C THR A 194 1.63 -1.66 -26.46
N THR A 195 2.37 -1.07 -25.52
CA THR A 195 3.29 0.03 -25.83
C THR A 195 4.47 -0.51 -26.63
N CYS A 196 4.73 0.13 -27.77
CA CYS A 196 5.85 -0.24 -28.62
C CYS A 196 7.15 0.37 -28.06
N ALA A 197 8.22 -0.42 -27.95
CA ALA A 197 9.51 0.04 -27.48
C ALA A 197 10.07 1.23 -28.28
N ILE A 198 9.86 1.24 -29.61
CA ILE A 198 10.26 2.37 -30.46
C ILE A 198 9.49 3.65 -30.08
N SER A 199 8.18 3.52 -29.77
CA SER A 199 7.37 4.68 -29.39
C SER A 199 7.78 5.20 -28.01
N GLU A 200 8.17 4.31 -27.10
CA GLU A 200 8.71 4.65 -25.79
C GLU A 200 10.03 5.44 -25.92
N GLU A 201 10.97 4.91 -26.70
CA GLU A 201 12.28 5.55 -26.94
C GLU A 201 12.12 6.96 -27.55
N ILE A 202 11.22 7.10 -28.53
CA ILE A 202 10.89 8.41 -29.12
C ILE A 202 10.30 9.35 -28.06
N ALA A 203 9.37 8.87 -27.23
CA ALA A 203 8.72 9.70 -26.23
C ALA A 203 9.66 10.12 -25.06
N GLN A 204 10.66 9.30 -24.75
CA GLN A 204 11.68 9.64 -23.75
C GLN A 204 12.70 10.65 -24.25
N ASP A 205 13.05 10.62 -25.55
CA ASP A 205 13.94 11.59 -26.16
C ASP A 205 13.17 12.84 -26.62
N LYS A 206 13.24 13.90 -25.83
CA LYS A 206 12.53 15.16 -26.10
C LYS A 206 13.02 15.86 -27.39
N ASP A 207 14.28 15.70 -27.75
CA ASP A 207 14.86 16.33 -28.94
C ASP A 207 14.41 15.59 -30.21
N LEU A 208 14.48 14.25 -30.17
CA LEU A 208 13.93 13.38 -31.23
C LEU A 208 12.43 13.61 -31.42
N THR A 209 11.65 13.63 -30.33
CA THR A 209 10.21 13.92 -30.36
C THR A 209 9.91 15.25 -31.02
N LYS A 210 10.61 16.34 -30.66
CA LYS A 210 10.45 17.65 -31.28
C LYS A 210 10.80 17.64 -32.75
N THR A 211 11.86 16.97 -33.13
CA THR A 211 12.28 16.85 -34.53
C THR A 211 11.19 16.16 -35.35
N ILE A 212 10.66 15.05 -34.90
CA ILE A 212 9.58 14.31 -35.59
C ILE A 212 8.30 15.15 -35.69
N LEU A 213 7.89 15.81 -34.60
CA LEU A 213 6.68 16.63 -34.57
C LEU A 213 6.84 17.86 -35.52
N SER A 214 8.01 18.52 -35.53
CA SER A 214 8.30 19.63 -36.41
C SER A 214 8.29 19.21 -37.87
N ALA A 215 8.85 18.04 -38.20
CA ALA A 215 8.81 17.49 -39.56
C ALA A 215 7.37 17.19 -40.03
N ALA A 216 6.47 16.86 -39.10
CA ALA A 216 5.03 16.68 -39.36
C ALA A 216 4.23 18.00 -39.38
N GLY A 217 4.88 19.16 -39.26
CA GLY A 217 4.25 20.48 -39.23
C GLY A 217 3.52 20.81 -37.92
N ILE A 218 3.74 20.06 -36.85
CA ILE A 218 3.11 20.30 -35.54
C ILE A 218 3.92 21.36 -34.81
N PRO A 219 3.28 22.46 -34.33
CA PRO A 219 3.99 23.49 -33.57
C PRO A 219 4.60 22.94 -32.28
N THR A 220 5.88 23.11 -32.11
CA THR A 220 6.61 22.74 -30.87
C THR A 220 7.29 23.97 -30.27
N PRO A 221 7.45 24.01 -28.94
CA PRO A 221 8.26 25.05 -28.31
C PRO A 221 9.70 25.03 -28.85
N ARG A 222 10.25 26.19 -29.15
CA ARG A 222 11.65 26.27 -29.52
C ARG A 222 12.52 25.84 -28.33
N GLY A 223 13.59 25.14 -28.61
CA GLY A 223 14.55 24.70 -27.59
C GLY A 223 15.70 23.96 -28.21
N LYS A 224 16.82 23.90 -27.52
CA LYS A 224 18.07 23.31 -27.96
C LYS A 224 18.63 22.46 -26.81
N LEU A 225 19.11 21.26 -27.12
CA LEU A 225 19.86 20.47 -26.17
C LEU A 225 21.21 21.11 -25.93
N VAL A 226 21.58 21.33 -24.67
CA VAL A 226 22.85 21.93 -24.27
C VAL A 226 23.55 21.02 -23.27
N LYS A 227 24.89 20.94 -23.37
CA LYS A 227 25.71 20.07 -22.50
C LYS A 227 26.68 20.87 -21.62
N THR A 228 26.94 22.12 -21.97
CA THR A 228 27.86 23.00 -21.23
C THR A 228 27.15 24.28 -20.82
N PHE A 229 27.76 25.00 -19.87
CA PHE A 229 27.27 26.31 -19.44
C PHE A 229 27.32 27.34 -20.56
N GLU A 230 28.40 27.32 -21.36
CA GLU A 230 28.60 28.22 -22.48
C GLU A 230 27.51 28.02 -23.55
N GLU A 231 27.23 26.76 -23.91
CA GLU A 231 26.14 26.42 -24.85
C GLU A 231 24.78 26.86 -24.30
N ALA A 232 24.55 26.74 -22.99
CA ALA A 232 23.30 27.16 -22.34
C ALA A 232 23.16 28.71 -22.44
N LEU A 233 24.23 29.45 -22.21
CA LEU A 233 24.24 30.92 -22.30
C LEU A 233 23.98 31.39 -23.72
N GLU A 234 24.55 30.72 -24.72
CA GLU A 234 24.35 31.03 -26.14
C GLU A 234 22.89 30.74 -26.55
N ALA A 235 22.36 29.55 -26.21
CA ALA A 235 20.98 29.17 -26.46
C ALA A 235 19.99 30.14 -25.79
N PHE A 236 20.28 30.55 -24.55
CA PHE A 236 19.48 31.56 -23.84
C PHE A 236 19.41 32.88 -24.62
N LYS A 237 20.53 33.39 -25.10
CA LYS A 237 20.59 34.63 -25.89
C LYS A 237 19.80 34.51 -27.20
N GLU A 238 19.95 33.40 -27.92
CA GLU A 238 19.22 33.13 -29.16
C GLU A 238 17.71 33.11 -28.96
N LEU A 239 17.25 32.37 -27.94
CA LEU A 239 15.83 32.18 -27.65
C LEU A 239 15.16 33.44 -27.09
N THR A 240 15.86 34.20 -26.25
CA THR A 240 15.37 35.45 -25.64
C THR A 240 15.24 36.57 -26.68
N GLN A 241 16.22 36.72 -27.61
CA GLN A 241 16.13 37.69 -28.69
C GLN A 241 14.95 37.46 -29.63
N ALA A 242 14.56 36.19 -29.82
CA ALA A 242 13.46 35.83 -30.72
C ALA A 242 12.06 36.03 -30.09
N THR A 243 11.94 36.08 -28.77
CA THR A 243 10.62 36.02 -28.11
C THR A 243 10.34 37.16 -27.13
N ASN A 244 11.34 37.91 -26.71
CA ASN A 244 11.27 38.92 -25.65
C ASN A 244 10.61 38.42 -24.34
N LYS A 245 10.62 37.10 -24.09
CA LYS A 245 10.06 36.40 -22.94
C LYS A 245 11.12 35.53 -22.30
N GLY A 246 10.95 35.23 -21.03
CA GLY A 246 11.82 34.31 -20.29
C GLY A 246 11.90 32.91 -20.91
N VAL A 247 12.99 32.21 -20.59
CA VAL A 247 13.27 30.82 -21.01
C VAL A 247 13.19 29.95 -19.76
N VAL A 248 12.67 28.73 -19.89
CA VAL A 248 12.58 27.73 -18.82
C VAL A 248 13.53 26.59 -19.14
#